data_88340454f417d1d55571a4840f885b42
#
_entry.id   88340454f417d1d55571a4840f885b42
#
_cell.length_a   1.000
_cell.length_b   1.000
_cell.length_c   1.000
_cell.angle_alpha   90.00
_cell.angle_beta   90.00
_cell.angle_gamma   90.00
#
_symmetry.space_group_name_H-M   'P 1'
#
loop_
_entity.id
_entity.type
_entity.pdbx_description
1 polymer ?
#
loop_
_entity_poly.entity_id
_entity_poly.type
_entity_poly.pdbx_seq_one_letter_code
_entity_poly.pdbx_strand_id
1 'polypeptide(L)'
;MIKKVLVSLIFVVVLLLAGAFFYIDSIVKNGIEVVGSQVLGTAISVASVSISPLNGSGTIRGLTIGNPEGFTAENIMQLGEITVSLNTSSLLSNVIEIIEITVVEPVITYETKITTDNIRALLANLPSTSGEASEDMVVDSGKGLIITEFNLNGAQVNLIASIIEQSVVLGDIQFRNIGTENQAATVSQALEKILVAV
;
A
#
# COMPACT_ATOMS: atom_id res chain seq x y z
N MET A 1 42.82 -14.74 -19.81
CA MET A 1 42.46 -13.93 -18.63
C MET A 1 41.03 -13.41 -18.71
N ILE A 2 40.58 -12.75 -19.77
CA ILE A 2 39.24 -12.14 -19.93
C ILE A 2 38.07 -13.11 -19.66
N LYS A 3 38.15 -14.36 -20.18
CA LYS A 3 37.10 -15.38 -19.95
C LYS A 3 36.89 -15.72 -18.45
N LYS A 4 38.01 -15.83 -17.69
CA LYS A 4 37.92 -16.11 -16.24
C LYS A 4 37.33 -14.94 -15.47
N VAL A 5 37.67 -13.69 -15.83
CA VAL A 5 37.10 -12.48 -15.24
C VAL A 5 35.61 -12.36 -15.55
N LEU A 6 35.22 -12.66 -16.81
CA LEU A 6 33.81 -12.65 -17.21
C LEU A 6 32.98 -13.69 -16.44
N VAL A 7 33.47 -14.91 -16.30
CA VAL A 7 32.81 -15.99 -15.53
C VAL A 7 32.70 -15.62 -14.06
N SER A 8 33.77 -15.04 -13.46
CA SER A 8 33.74 -14.58 -12.08
C SER A 8 32.71 -13.45 -11.87
N LEU A 9 32.64 -12.50 -12.82
CA LEU A 9 31.64 -11.41 -12.77
C LEU A 9 30.22 -11.95 -12.87
N ILE A 10 29.96 -12.87 -13.80
CA ILE A 10 28.60 -13.50 -13.91
C ILE A 10 28.26 -14.25 -12.63
N PHE A 11 29.22 -14.99 -12.05
CA PHE A 11 28.99 -15.70 -10.79
C PHE A 11 28.65 -14.76 -9.63
N VAL A 12 29.34 -13.62 -9.50
CA VAL A 12 29.04 -12.59 -8.50
C VAL A 12 27.65 -12.00 -8.72
N VAL A 13 27.30 -11.67 -9.97
CA VAL A 13 25.95 -11.15 -10.29
C VAL A 13 24.87 -12.17 -9.94
N VAL A 14 25.06 -13.45 -10.25
CA VAL A 14 24.10 -14.52 -9.90
C VAL A 14 23.96 -14.65 -8.38
N LEU A 15 25.05 -14.56 -7.62
CA LEU A 15 25.00 -14.60 -6.16
C LEU A 15 24.26 -13.38 -5.57
N LEU A 16 24.47 -12.19 -6.13
CA LEU A 16 23.77 -10.98 -5.72
C LEU A 16 22.26 -11.07 -6.02
N LEU A 17 21.89 -11.57 -7.20
CA LEU A 17 20.48 -11.78 -7.56
C LEU A 17 19.81 -12.84 -6.68
N ALA A 18 20.51 -13.95 -6.39
CA ALA A 18 20.03 -14.97 -5.47
C ALA A 18 19.87 -14.39 -4.06
N GLY A 19 20.84 -13.61 -3.56
CA GLY A 19 20.74 -12.93 -2.28
C GLY A 19 19.56 -11.98 -2.24
N ALA A 20 19.36 -11.13 -3.25
CA ALA A 20 18.21 -10.22 -3.33
C ALA A 20 16.89 -10.98 -3.32
N PHE A 21 16.81 -12.13 -3.99
CA PHE A 21 15.59 -12.97 -4.00
C PHE A 21 15.21 -13.49 -2.60
N PHE A 22 16.21 -13.87 -1.78
CA PHE A 22 15.96 -14.34 -0.41
C PHE A 22 15.60 -13.21 0.58
N TYR A 23 15.97 -11.97 0.27
CA TYR A 23 15.71 -10.83 1.17
C TYR A 23 14.58 -9.91 0.71
N ILE A 24 13.93 -10.20 -0.42
CA ILE A 24 12.89 -9.33 -1.01
C ILE A 24 11.73 -9.07 -0.04
N ASP A 25 11.30 -10.08 0.71
CA ASP A 25 10.21 -9.97 1.69
C ASP A 25 10.55 -8.93 2.78
N SER A 26 11.78 -9.01 3.30
CA SER A 26 12.27 -8.07 4.32
C SER A 26 12.45 -6.65 3.77
N ILE A 27 12.93 -6.52 2.54
CA ILE A 27 13.10 -5.22 1.88
C ILE A 27 11.75 -4.56 1.69
N VAL A 28 10.76 -5.30 1.17
CA VAL A 28 9.40 -4.79 0.96
C VAL A 28 8.73 -4.46 2.29
N LYS A 29 8.83 -5.33 3.29
CA LYS A 29 8.32 -5.06 4.64
C LYS A 29 8.87 -3.75 5.19
N ASN A 30 10.18 -3.60 5.24
CA ASN A 30 10.84 -2.39 5.75
C ASN A 30 10.45 -1.15 4.91
N GLY A 31 10.33 -1.29 3.60
CA GLY A 31 9.86 -0.22 2.72
C GLY A 31 8.46 0.25 3.09
N ILE A 32 7.52 -0.68 3.29
CA ILE A 32 6.14 -0.36 3.71
C ILE A 32 6.16 0.35 5.07
N GLU A 33 6.89 -0.17 6.05
CA GLU A 33 6.94 0.40 7.39
C GLU A 33 7.60 1.78 7.42
N VAL A 34 8.75 1.95 6.78
CA VAL A 34 9.50 3.22 6.81
C VAL A 34 8.87 4.28 5.90
N VAL A 35 8.70 3.96 4.62
CA VAL A 35 8.16 4.93 3.64
C VAL A 35 6.70 5.23 3.94
N GLY A 36 5.90 4.20 4.27
CA GLY A 36 4.51 4.38 4.63
C GLY A 36 4.34 5.26 5.86
N SER A 37 5.16 5.05 6.92
CA SER A 37 5.12 5.89 8.12
C SER A 37 5.51 7.34 7.83
N GLN A 38 6.47 7.57 6.94
CA GLN A 38 6.85 8.92 6.52
C GLN A 38 5.74 9.63 5.72
N VAL A 39 5.09 8.89 4.81
CA VAL A 39 4.03 9.45 3.94
C VAL A 39 2.76 9.73 4.74
N LEU A 40 2.35 8.83 5.64
CA LEU A 40 1.13 8.97 6.41
C LEU A 40 1.31 9.77 7.71
N GLY A 41 2.56 10.06 8.11
CA GLY A 41 2.85 10.79 9.34
C GLY A 41 2.43 10.04 10.61
N THR A 42 2.29 8.71 10.54
CA THR A 42 1.93 7.85 11.66
C THR A 42 2.64 6.50 11.57
N ALA A 43 2.67 5.75 12.67
CA ALA A 43 3.34 4.46 12.71
C ALA A 43 2.65 3.44 11.79
N ILE A 44 3.43 2.76 10.98
CA ILE A 44 2.98 1.59 10.21
C ILE A 44 3.79 0.38 10.65
N SER A 45 3.11 -0.73 10.88
CA SER A 45 3.74 -2.00 11.17
C SER A 45 3.14 -3.13 10.32
N VAL A 46 3.97 -4.11 9.99
CA VAL A 46 3.60 -5.28 9.19
C VAL A 46 4.11 -6.53 9.87
N ALA A 47 3.27 -7.52 10.12
CA ALA A 47 3.70 -8.77 10.72
C ALA A 47 4.60 -9.56 9.75
N SER A 48 4.14 -9.78 8.52
CA SER A 48 4.92 -10.48 7.50
C SER A 48 4.57 -10.03 6.08
N VAL A 49 5.57 -10.17 5.21
CA VAL A 49 5.44 -10.00 3.76
C VAL A 49 5.95 -11.27 3.09
N SER A 50 5.30 -11.70 2.04
CA SER A 50 5.73 -12.81 1.19
C SER A 50 5.55 -12.42 -0.27
N ILE A 51 6.64 -12.36 -1.00
CA ILE A 51 6.67 -11.95 -2.41
C ILE A 51 7.06 -13.13 -3.29
N SER A 52 6.32 -13.35 -4.36
CA SER A 52 6.65 -14.30 -5.42
C SER A 52 6.90 -13.55 -6.74
N PRO A 53 8.14 -13.10 -6.99
CA PRO A 53 8.44 -12.25 -8.15
C PRO A 53 8.17 -12.93 -9.48
N LEU A 54 8.33 -14.25 -9.56
CA LEU A 54 8.10 -15.03 -10.78
C LEU A 54 6.62 -15.12 -11.14
N ASN A 55 5.75 -15.14 -10.12
CA ASN A 55 4.31 -15.23 -10.31
C ASN A 55 3.63 -13.84 -10.31
N GLY A 56 4.38 -12.79 -10.03
CA GLY A 56 3.82 -11.45 -9.89
C GLY A 56 2.83 -11.32 -8.74
N SER A 57 3.03 -12.06 -7.65
CA SER A 57 2.12 -12.02 -6.51
C SER A 57 2.85 -11.68 -5.22
N GLY A 58 2.12 -11.05 -4.30
CA GLY A 58 2.59 -10.71 -2.96
C GLY A 58 1.47 -10.80 -1.94
N THR A 59 1.81 -11.17 -0.73
CA THR A 59 0.90 -11.20 0.40
C THR A 59 1.51 -10.44 1.58
N ILE A 60 0.73 -9.55 2.17
CA ILE A 60 1.06 -8.78 3.36
C ILE A 60 0.10 -9.23 4.46
N ARG A 61 0.61 -9.56 5.65
CA ARG A 61 -0.22 -9.95 6.79
C ARG A 61 0.02 -9.04 7.98
N GLY A 62 -1.08 -8.77 8.70
CA GLY A 62 -1.03 -8.00 9.94
C GLY A 62 -0.51 -6.58 9.72
N LEU A 63 -1.00 -5.90 8.68
CA LEU A 63 -0.71 -4.48 8.47
C LEU A 63 -1.53 -3.66 9.47
N THR A 64 -0.86 -2.82 10.22
CA THR A 64 -1.47 -1.88 11.17
C THR A 64 -1.02 -0.48 10.85
N ILE A 65 -1.96 0.46 10.80
CA ILE A 65 -1.71 1.89 10.64
C ILE A 65 -2.14 2.58 11.92
N GLY A 66 -1.21 3.23 12.60
CA GLY A 66 -1.48 3.98 13.82
C GLY A 66 -2.40 5.16 13.57
N ASN A 67 -3.10 5.59 14.61
CA ASN A 67 -3.95 6.78 14.53
C ASN A 67 -3.09 8.05 14.50
N PRO A 68 -3.49 9.10 13.76
CA PRO A 68 -2.80 10.39 13.81
C PRO A 68 -2.81 10.98 15.22
N GLU A 69 -1.86 11.86 15.51
CA GLU A 69 -1.79 12.52 16.81
C GLU A 69 -3.09 13.25 17.18
N GLY A 70 -3.43 13.19 18.44
CA GLY A 70 -4.61 13.86 18.98
C GLY A 70 -5.89 13.03 18.97
N PHE A 71 -5.90 11.81 18.44
CA PHE A 71 -7.03 10.87 18.52
C PHE A 71 -6.77 9.82 19.61
N THR A 72 -7.83 9.12 20.05
CA THR A 72 -7.78 8.25 21.24
C THR A 72 -7.56 6.78 20.88
N ALA A 73 -8.08 6.34 19.75
CA ALA A 73 -7.84 4.98 19.29
C ALA A 73 -6.35 4.79 18.94
N GLU A 74 -5.81 3.63 19.25
CA GLU A 74 -4.42 3.30 18.95
C GLU A 74 -4.16 3.24 17.44
N ASN A 75 -5.08 2.63 16.71
CA ASN A 75 -4.94 2.39 15.28
C ASN A 75 -6.15 2.93 14.51
N ILE A 76 -5.87 3.57 13.38
CA ILE A 76 -6.91 3.97 12.42
C ILE A 76 -7.33 2.80 11.54
N MET A 77 -6.40 1.88 11.26
CA MET A 77 -6.66 0.73 10.40
C MET A 77 -5.84 -0.49 10.82
N GLN A 78 -6.47 -1.66 10.75
CA GLN A 78 -5.83 -2.96 10.93
C GLN A 78 -6.32 -3.87 9.79
N LEU A 79 -5.41 -4.54 9.11
CA LEU A 79 -5.71 -5.40 7.97
C LEU A 79 -5.18 -6.80 8.27
N GLY A 80 -6.04 -7.80 8.21
CA GLY A 80 -5.67 -9.19 8.43
C GLY A 80 -4.72 -9.69 7.34
N GLU A 81 -5.15 -9.65 6.10
CA GLU A 81 -4.36 -10.04 4.94
C GLU A 81 -4.65 -9.14 3.73
N ILE A 82 -3.60 -8.80 3.00
CA ILE A 82 -3.69 -8.18 1.67
C ILE A 82 -2.95 -9.07 0.70
N THR A 83 -3.64 -9.51 -0.36
CA THR A 83 -3.02 -10.20 -1.49
C THR A 83 -3.05 -9.31 -2.71
N VAL A 84 -1.93 -9.21 -3.40
CA VAL A 84 -1.77 -8.46 -4.64
C VAL A 84 -1.27 -9.38 -5.73
N SER A 85 -1.90 -9.30 -6.90
CA SER A 85 -1.46 -9.97 -8.11
C SER A 85 -1.26 -8.93 -9.21
N LEU A 86 -0.12 -8.94 -9.87
CA LEU A 86 0.24 -7.95 -10.88
C LEU A 86 0.82 -8.60 -12.15
N ASN A 87 0.74 -7.89 -13.25
CA ASN A 87 1.41 -8.24 -14.48
C ASN A 87 2.90 -7.86 -14.37
N THR A 88 3.77 -8.87 -14.20
CA THR A 88 5.21 -8.64 -14.02
C THR A 88 5.86 -7.91 -15.18
N SER A 89 5.35 -8.06 -16.41
CA SER A 89 5.88 -7.35 -17.58
C SER A 89 5.60 -5.85 -17.52
N SER A 90 4.55 -5.43 -16.82
CA SER A 90 4.20 -4.02 -16.65
C SER A 90 5.16 -3.26 -15.71
N LEU A 91 5.93 -3.96 -14.90
CA LEU A 91 6.89 -3.33 -13.98
C LEU A 91 7.99 -2.52 -14.69
N LEU A 92 8.27 -2.86 -15.95
CA LEU A 92 9.24 -2.15 -16.80
C LEU A 92 8.58 -1.10 -17.73
N SER A 93 7.24 -0.98 -17.69
CA SER A 93 6.48 -0.01 -18.49
C SER A 93 6.22 1.28 -17.71
N ASN A 94 5.61 2.28 -18.39
CA ASN A 94 5.17 3.52 -17.77
C ASN A 94 3.86 3.37 -16.98
N VAL A 95 3.18 2.21 -17.11
CA VAL A 95 1.95 1.89 -16.40
C VAL A 95 2.12 0.54 -15.72
N ILE A 96 1.88 0.51 -14.42
CA ILE A 96 1.86 -0.73 -13.63
C ILE A 96 0.45 -1.29 -13.65
N GLU A 97 0.31 -2.54 -14.08
CA GLU A 97 -0.95 -3.25 -14.14
C GLU A 97 -1.09 -4.20 -12.96
N ILE A 98 -1.98 -3.86 -12.04
CA ILE A 98 -2.41 -4.73 -10.95
C ILE A 98 -3.66 -5.47 -11.42
N ILE A 99 -3.57 -6.79 -11.44
CA ILE A 99 -4.67 -7.67 -11.86
C ILE A 99 -5.73 -7.71 -10.77
N GLU A 100 -5.28 -7.90 -9.52
CA GLU A 100 -6.18 -8.04 -8.38
C GLU A 100 -5.50 -7.56 -7.09
N ILE A 101 -6.28 -6.88 -6.26
CA ILE A 101 -5.98 -6.63 -4.85
C ILE A 101 -7.14 -7.19 -4.04
N THR A 102 -6.85 -8.11 -3.12
CA THR A 102 -7.84 -8.61 -2.17
C THR A 102 -7.41 -8.26 -0.75
N VAL A 103 -8.29 -7.58 -0.01
CA VAL A 103 -8.11 -7.22 1.40
C VAL A 103 -9.12 -8.01 2.22
N VAL A 104 -8.64 -8.73 3.23
CA VAL A 104 -9.45 -9.60 4.07
C VAL A 104 -9.46 -9.07 5.50
N GLU A 105 -10.67 -9.00 6.05
CA GLU A 105 -10.95 -8.61 7.44
C GLU A 105 -10.30 -7.26 7.84
N PRO A 106 -10.48 -6.20 7.04
CA PRO A 106 -10.02 -4.89 7.46
C PRO A 106 -10.91 -4.36 8.60
N VAL A 107 -10.26 -3.85 9.64
CA VAL A 107 -10.92 -3.09 10.71
C VAL A 107 -10.49 -1.64 10.58
N ILE A 108 -11.46 -0.77 10.33
CA ILE A 108 -11.25 0.67 10.18
C ILE A 108 -11.84 1.36 11.40
N THR A 109 -11.08 2.17 12.09
CA THR A 109 -11.58 2.98 13.22
C THR A 109 -11.75 4.42 12.77
N TYR A 110 -13.01 4.83 12.63
CA TYR A 110 -13.38 6.21 12.35
C TYR A 110 -13.62 6.94 13.67
N GLU A 111 -12.75 7.86 14.01
CA GLU A 111 -12.88 8.69 15.21
C GLU A 111 -13.17 10.14 14.81
N THR A 112 -14.32 10.66 15.21
CA THR A 112 -14.73 12.03 14.90
C THR A 112 -14.72 12.93 16.14
N LYS A 113 -14.28 14.16 15.94
CA LYS A 113 -14.31 15.28 16.89
C LYS A 113 -15.18 16.40 16.32
N ILE A 114 -15.43 17.45 17.10
CA ILE A 114 -16.31 18.55 16.71
C ILE A 114 -15.89 19.20 15.38
N THR A 115 -14.59 19.30 15.09
CA THR A 115 -14.08 20.05 13.94
C THR A 115 -13.30 19.21 12.94
N THR A 116 -12.97 17.96 13.27
CA THR A 116 -12.14 17.10 12.42
C THR A 116 -12.40 15.62 12.72
N ASP A 117 -11.86 14.74 11.90
CA ASP A 117 -11.81 13.30 12.10
C ASP A 117 -10.42 12.75 11.76
N ASN A 118 -10.16 11.53 12.20
CA ASN A 118 -8.86 10.90 12.04
C ASN A 118 -8.53 10.57 10.58
N ILE A 119 -9.52 10.26 9.74
CA ILE A 119 -9.30 10.01 8.31
C ILE A 119 -8.86 11.28 7.61
N ARG A 120 -9.53 12.42 7.87
CA ARG A 120 -9.11 13.72 7.31
C ARG A 120 -7.73 14.13 7.80
N ALA A 121 -7.42 13.90 9.07
CA ALA A 121 -6.09 14.17 9.61
C ALA A 121 -5.01 13.31 8.92
N LEU A 122 -5.29 12.03 8.67
CA LEU A 122 -4.39 11.16 7.93
C LEU A 122 -4.21 11.61 6.48
N LEU A 123 -5.30 11.95 5.79
CA LEU A 123 -5.26 12.41 4.40
C LEU A 123 -4.52 13.74 4.24
N ALA A 124 -4.55 14.61 5.26
CA ALA A 124 -3.83 15.87 5.26
C ALA A 124 -2.30 15.70 5.29
N ASN A 125 -1.81 14.54 5.71
CA ASN A 125 -0.39 14.20 5.69
C ASN A 125 0.09 13.74 4.31
N LEU A 126 -0.84 13.36 3.41
CA LEU A 126 -0.46 12.94 2.06
C LEU A 126 0.10 14.13 1.27
N PRO A 127 1.17 13.92 0.48
CA PRO A 127 1.70 14.96 -0.39
C PRO A 127 0.60 15.49 -1.30
N SER A 128 0.35 16.80 -1.23
CA SER A 128 -0.64 17.46 -2.09
C SER A 128 -0.20 17.38 -3.55
N THR A 129 -1.03 16.84 -4.42
CA THR A 129 -0.78 16.83 -5.88
C THR A 129 -0.93 18.21 -6.53
N SER A 130 -1.20 19.26 -5.75
CA SER A 130 -1.37 20.65 -6.23
C SER A 130 -0.18 21.50 -5.82
N GLY A 131 0.84 21.55 -6.69
CA GLY A 131 1.78 22.66 -6.79
C GLY A 131 2.99 22.62 -5.85
N GLU A 132 4.17 22.58 -6.45
CA GLU A 132 5.52 22.64 -5.89
C GLU A 132 6.01 21.35 -5.22
N ALA A 133 6.43 20.41 -6.07
CA ALA A 133 7.23 19.27 -5.66
C ALA A 133 8.53 19.76 -5.02
N SER A 134 8.67 19.55 -3.72
CA SER A 134 10.01 19.48 -3.13
C SER A 134 10.70 18.26 -3.74
N GLU A 135 11.81 18.44 -4.41
CA GLU A 135 12.53 17.46 -5.24
C GLU A 135 13.01 16.21 -4.47
N ASP A 136 12.79 16.10 -3.16
CA ASP A 136 13.38 15.05 -2.32
C ASP A 136 12.41 13.96 -1.80
N MET A 137 11.09 14.02 -2.07
CA MET A 137 10.17 12.95 -1.70
C MET A 137 9.09 12.71 -2.76
N VAL A 138 9.51 12.31 -3.96
CA VAL A 138 8.58 11.88 -5.00
C VAL A 138 8.35 10.36 -4.86
N VAL A 139 7.31 9.98 -4.14
CA VAL A 139 6.69 8.64 -4.30
C VAL A 139 5.83 8.61 -5.58
N ASP A 140 5.89 9.65 -6.38
CA ASP A 140 5.39 9.62 -7.75
C ASP A 140 6.52 9.11 -8.65
N SER A 141 6.54 7.81 -8.87
CA SER A 141 7.46 7.18 -9.82
C SER A 141 7.22 7.63 -11.27
N GLY A 142 6.35 8.61 -11.49
CA GLY A 142 5.90 9.03 -12.83
C GLY A 142 5.16 7.92 -13.59
N LYS A 143 4.93 6.77 -12.96
CA LYS A 143 4.23 5.63 -13.57
C LYS A 143 2.74 5.70 -13.27
N GLY A 144 1.94 5.45 -14.27
CA GLY A 144 0.51 5.26 -14.10
C GLY A 144 0.19 3.93 -13.42
N LEU A 145 -1.01 3.82 -12.89
CA LEU A 145 -1.52 2.63 -12.20
C LEU A 145 -2.88 2.23 -12.80
N ILE A 146 -3.01 0.94 -13.09
CA ILE A 146 -4.29 0.31 -13.45
C ILE A 146 -4.53 -0.81 -12.46
N ILE A 147 -5.70 -0.83 -11.80
CA ILE A 147 -6.14 -1.93 -10.96
C ILE A 147 -7.41 -2.50 -11.59
N THR A 148 -7.33 -3.74 -12.06
CA THR A 148 -8.46 -4.39 -12.74
C THR A 148 -9.55 -4.76 -11.73
N GLU A 149 -9.15 -5.31 -10.57
CA GLU A 149 -10.09 -5.75 -9.53
C GLU A 149 -9.54 -5.43 -8.14
N PHE A 150 -10.39 -4.83 -7.30
CA PHE A 150 -10.13 -4.58 -5.90
C PHE A 150 -11.27 -5.13 -5.06
N ASN A 151 -10.96 -6.10 -4.19
CA ASN A 151 -11.92 -6.79 -3.34
C ASN A 151 -11.64 -6.46 -1.87
N LEU A 152 -12.67 -6.05 -1.15
CA LEU A 152 -12.65 -5.79 0.28
C LEU A 152 -13.64 -6.73 0.96
N ASN A 153 -13.17 -7.73 1.69
CA ASN A 153 -13.98 -8.79 2.23
C ASN A 153 -14.01 -8.73 3.76
N GLY A 154 -15.21 -8.80 4.34
CA GLY A 154 -15.40 -8.86 5.79
C GLY A 154 -14.95 -7.59 6.52
N ALA A 155 -15.12 -6.43 5.92
CA ALA A 155 -14.72 -5.15 6.51
C ALA A 155 -15.57 -4.81 7.75
N GLN A 156 -14.90 -4.29 8.79
CA GLN A 156 -15.54 -3.77 10.00
C GLN A 156 -15.17 -2.30 10.18
N VAL A 157 -16.15 -1.47 10.49
CA VAL A 157 -15.93 -0.07 10.84
C VAL A 157 -16.31 0.14 12.29
N ASN A 158 -15.35 0.62 13.08
CA ASN A 158 -15.57 1.08 14.45
C ASN A 158 -15.73 2.60 14.43
N LEU A 159 -16.89 3.07 14.84
CA LEU A 159 -17.22 4.50 14.95
C LEU A 159 -17.01 4.95 16.39
N ILE A 160 -16.18 5.96 16.59
CA ILE A 160 -15.96 6.63 17.88
C ILE A 160 -16.37 8.10 17.74
N ALA A 161 -17.41 8.49 18.45
CA ALA A 161 -17.92 9.87 18.47
C ALA A 161 -18.19 10.30 19.91
N SER A 162 -17.30 11.08 20.49
CA SER A 162 -17.35 11.54 21.89
C SER A 162 -17.46 10.38 22.89
N ILE A 163 -18.70 10.03 23.31
CA ILE A 163 -18.99 8.94 24.26
C ILE A 163 -19.69 7.75 23.60
N ILE A 164 -19.88 7.78 22.30
CA ILE A 164 -20.56 6.72 21.54
C ILE A 164 -19.50 5.91 20.81
N GLU A 165 -19.50 4.62 21.05
CA GLU A 165 -18.71 3.64 20.31
C GLU A 165 -19.65 2.63 19.67
N GLN A 166 -19.56 2.47 18.36
CA GLN A 166 -20.35 1.51 17.61
C GLN A 166 -19.45 0.78 16.60
N SER A 167 -19.75 -0.50 16.39
CA SER A 167 -19.08 -1.32 15.38
C SER A 167 -20.10 -1.81 14.35
N VAL A 168 -19.78 -1.67 13.09
CA VAL A 168 -20.61 -2.09 11.95
C VAL A 168 -19.77 -3.00 11.06
N VAL A 169 -20.32 -4.15 10.73
CA VAL A 169 -19.73 -5.05 9.71
C VAL A 169 -20.30 -4.66 8.36
N LEU A 170 -19.42 -4.38 7.42
CA LEU A 170 -19.80 -4.08 6.04
C LEU A 170 -19.87 -5.37 5.23
N GLY A 171 -20.75 -5.40 4.23
CA GLY A 171 -20.73 -6.44 3.21
C GLY A 171 -19.46 -6.36 2.36
N ASP A 172 -19.22 -7.41 1.58
CA ASP A 172 -18.09 -7.40 0.65
C ASP A 172 -18.24 -6.29 -0.39
N ILE A 173 -17.15 -5.55 -0.61
CA ILE A 173 -17.10 -4.41 -1.53
C ILE A 173 -16.14 -4.76 -2.66
N GLN A 174 -16.57 -4.55 -3.90
CA GLN A 174 -15.76 -4.78 -5.08
C GLN A 174 -15.70 -3.53 -5.95
N PHE A 175 -14.49 -3.15 -6.33
CA PHE A 175 -14.25 -2.12 -7.34
C PHE A 175 -13.57 -2.75 -8.55
N ARG A 176 -13.91 -2.25 -9.72
CA ARG A 176 -13.30 -2.69 -10.99
C ARG A 176 -12.81 -1.50 -11.79
N ASN A 177 -11.73 -1.72 -12.54
CA ASN A 177 -11.18 -0.76 -13.50
C ASN A 177 -10.83 0.60 -12.86
N ILE A 178 -9.98 0.59 -11.83
CA ILE A 178 -9.40 1.82 -11.26
C ILE A 178 -8.23 2.22 -12.15
N GLY A 179 -8.38 3.35 -12.89
CA GLY A 179 -7.49 3.72 -13.97
C GLY A 179 -7.81 2.95 -15.27
N THR A 180 -7.37 3.48 -16.39
CA THR A 180 -7.47 2.85 -17.72
C THR A 180 -6.18 3.09 -18.49
N GLU A 181 -5.93 2.36 -19.58
CA GLU A 181 -4.74 2.55 -20.43
C GLU A 181 -4.55 4.00 -20.89
N ASN A 182 -5.65 4.72 -21.14
CA ASN A 182 -5.63 6.12 -21.59
C ASN A 182 -5.67 7.14 -20.44
N GLN A 183 -6.04 6.72 -19.24
CA GLN A 183 -6.15 7.54 -18.02
C GLN A 183 -5.73 6.69 -16.82
N ALA A 184 -4.48 6.26 -16.81
CA ALA A 184 -3.91 5.56 -15.66
C ALA A 184 -3.98 6.48 -14.43
N ALA A 185 -4.47 5.92 -13.33
CA ALA A 185 -4.56 6.67 -12.08
C ALA A 185 -3.17 6.86 -11.48
N THR A 186 -2.94 7.98 -10.81
CA THR A 186 -1.80 8.09 -9.89
C THR A 186 -2.08 7.25 -8.65
N VAL A 187 -1.04 6.88 -7.90
CA VAL A 187 -1.18 6.16 -6.62
C VAL A 187 -2.12 6.91 -5.67
N SER A 188 -1.97 8.24 -5.58
CA SER A 188 -2.82 9.10 -4.75
C SER A 188 -4.29 9.06 -5.18
N GLN A 189 -4.58 9.14 -6.48
CA GLN A 189 -5.95 9.05 -7.00
C GLN A 189 -6.59 7.67 -6.77
N ALA A 190 -5.81 6.60 -6.88
CA ALA A 190 -6.29 5.25 -6.58
C ALA A 190 -6.62 5.10 -5.09
N LEU A 191 -5.76 5.58 -4.19
CA LEU A 191 -5.99 5.59 -2.75
C LEU A 191 -7.22 6.44 -2.38
N GLU A 192 -7.34 7.65 -2.91
CA GLU A 192 -8.50 8.52 -2.67
C GLU A 192 -9.80 7.82 -3.07
N LYS A 193 -9.85 7.21 -4.28
CA LYS A 193 -11.03 6.51 -4.77
C LYS A 193 -11.45 5.34 -3.86
N ILE A 194 -10.48 4.62 -3.30
CA ILE A 194 -10.74 3.50 -2.38
C ILE A 194 -11.20 4.04 -1.01
N LEU A 195 -10.50 5.04 -0.45
CA LEU A 195 -10.80 5.58 0.89
C LEU A 195 -12.11 6.34 0.98
N VAL A 196 -12.52 7.03 -0.09
CA VAL A 196 -13.80 7.80 -0.11
C VAL A 196 -15.00 6.87 -0.29
N ALA A 197 -14.80 5.66 -0.78
CA ALA A 197 -15.87 4.73 -1.09
C ALA A 197 -16.10 3.68 0.03
N VAL A 198 -15.25 3.62 1.05
CA VAL A 198 -15.37 2.82 2.27
C VAL A 198 -15.94 3.67 3.40
#